data_e7fe5c739100cbd29a7f347208fba639
#
_entry.id   e7fe5c739100cbd29a7f347208fba639
#
_cell.length_a   1.000
_cell.length_b   1.000
_cell.length_c   1.000
_cell.angle_alpha   90.00
_cell.angle_beta   90.00
_cell.angle_gamma   90.00
#
_symmetry.space_group_name_H-M   'P 1'
#
loop_
_entity.id
_entity.type
_entity.pdbx_description
1 polymer ?
#
loop_
_entity_poly.entity_id
_entity_poly.type
_entity_poly.pdbx_seq_one_letter_code
_entity_poly.pdbx_strand_id
1 'polypeptide(L)'
;MEELKEFTSSKSRNKREELVNKLLYDETYVEEYARNWTTIWTNILIGRTGGNDNNSMISREGMQKYLRDTFARNKPYDRMVHELVAAEGNTEPGTENFNGAANFLIDKVNEEQASQATASVSQIFMGLQVQCTQCHNHPFNEWRQQKYWEMNAFFRQANARRVGNRRDQSGMGSILGDRDFRGEGARPDVTQAVVYYEERSGYSRTAFPVFVDGTAIARDGRVKEVNRREELANLITQSEYMDKAAVNRLWGHFLGYGFTKPIDDLGPHNNPSHPGLLEYLGSEFRKSSYNTKDLISWIVLSEAYALSSKITSVNSSDDPALGESPKFSHFYLRQMRAEELYESLVVATQAAGNRGSYEEQEQLKNRWLQQFTSAFGTDEGDETTTFNGTIPQILMMFNGDLIKRCLLYTSPSPRDLYR
;
A
#
# COMPACT_ATOMS: atom_id res chain seq x y z
N MET A 1 -2.29 30.42 -3.89
CA MET A 1 -3.31 31.42 -4.33
C MET A 1 -3.02 31.96 -5.73
N GLU A 2 -1.77 32.27 -6.08
CA GLU A 2 -1.39 32.75 -7.42
C GLU A 2 -1.62 31.71 -8.50
N GLU A 3 -1.16 30.49 -8.31
CA GLU A 3 -1.36 29.37 -9.26
C GLU A 3 -2.84 29.07 -9.53
N LEU A 4 -3.69 29.14 -8.50
CA LEU A 4 -5.13 28.97 -8.68
C LEU A 4 -5.74 30.08 -9.54
N LYS A 5 -5.32 31.34 -9.34
CA LYS A 5 -5.73 32.47 -10.17
C LYS A 5 -5.25 32.33 -11.61
N GLU A 6 -4.00 31.92 -11.78
CA GLU A 6 -3.42 31.65 -13.10
C GLU A 6 -4.21 30.57 -13.84
N PHE A 7 -4.45 29.42 -13.19
CA PHE A 7 -5.23 28.33 -13.78
C PHE A 7 -6.66 28.73 -14.13
N THR A 8 -7.35 29.43 -13.21
CA THR A 8 -8.74 29.82 -13.45
C THR A 8 -8.88 30.90 -14.52
N SER A 9 -7.92 31.81 -14.65
CA SER A 9 -7.90 32.87 -15.66
C SER A 9 -7.38 32.40 -17.02
N SER A 10 -6.67 31.29 -17.08
CA SER A 10 -6.12 30.74 -18.34
C SER A 10 -7.23 30.38 -19.32
N LYS A 11 -7.07 30.83 -20.57
CA LYS A 11 -7.94 30.50 -21.71
C LYS A 11 -7.43 29.32 -22.54
N SER A 12 -6.31 28.70 -22.15
CA SER A 12 -5.79 27.51 -22.83
C SER A 12 -6.81 26.40 -22.80
N ARG A 13 -7.02 25.73 -23.94
CA ARG A 13 -7.87 24.53 -24.02
C ARG A 13 -7.23 23.34 -23.34
N ASN A 14 -5.90 23.32 -23.21
CA ASN A 14 -5.11 22.22 -22.66
C ASN A 14 -4.67 22.52 -21.20
N LYS A 15 -5.23 23.53 -20.55
CA LYS A 15 -4.80 23.96 -19.20
C LYS A 15 -4.80 22.85 -18.14
N ARG A 16 -5.70 21.84 -18.25
CA ARG A 16 -5.73 20.69 -17.35
C ARG A 16 -4.51 19.80 -17.59
N GLU A 17 -4.21 19.48 -18.83
CA GLU A 17 -3.06 18.68 -19.22
C GLU A 17 -1.75 19.38 -18.83
N GLU A 18 -1.63 20.68 -19.12
CA GLU A 18 -0.49 21.51 -18.73
C GLU A 18 -0.27 21.48 -17.21
N LEU A 19 -1.36 21.61 -16.41
CA LEU A 19 -1.29 21.55 -14.96
C LEU A 19 -0.90 20.15 -14.45
N VAL A 20 -1.49 19.10 -15.00
CA VAL A 20 -1.18 17.70 -14.61
C VAL A 20 0.27 17.39 -14.91
N ASN A 21 0.77 17.76 -16.10
CA ASN A 21 2.16 17.59 -16.47
C ASN A 21 3.09 18.37 -15.54
N LYS A 22 2.76 19.62 -15.21
CA LYS A 22 3.51 20.43 -14.23
C LYS A 22 3.59 19.72 -12.88
N LEU A 23 2.46 19.31 -12.32
CA LEU A 23 2.41 18.69 -10.98
C LEU A 23 3.10 17.32 -10.91
N LEU A 24 3.11 16.56 -12.00
CA LEU A 24 3.71 15.23 -12.01
C LEU A 24 5.20 15.22 -12.38
N TYR A 25 5.64 16.13 -13.26
CA TYR A 25 6.96 16.03 -13.88
C TYR A 25 7.90 17.21 -13.58
N ASP A 26 7.39 18.35 -13.08
CA ASP A 26 8.26 19.46 -12.68
C ASP A 26 9.00 19.12 -11.39
N GLU A 27 10.30 19.35 -11.37
CA GLU A 27 11.19 19.06 -10.24
C GLU A 27 10.75 19.75 -8.94
N THR A 28 10.06 20.89 -9.05
CA THR A 28 9.56 21.67 -7.90
C THR A 28 8.58 20.86 -7.04
N TYR A 29 7.84 19.90 -7.64
CA TYR A 29 6.80 19.12 -6.94
C TYR A 29 7.22 17.68 -6.58
N VAL A 30 8.46 17.30 -6.87
CA VAL A 30 8.95 15.94 -6.63
C VAL A 30 8.88 15.58 -5.15
N GLU A 31 9.20 16.52 -4.26
CA GLU A 31 9.20 16.26 -2.82
C GLU A 31 7.77 16.02 -2.29
N GLU A 32 6.80 16.85 -2.68
CA GLU A 32 5.40 16.70 -2.31
C GLU A 32 4.81 15.40 -2.87
N TYR A 33 5.12 15.09 -4.13
CA TYR A 33 4.71 13.83 -4.74
C TYR A 33 5.26 12.63 -3.97
N ALA A 34 6.56 12.62 -3.70
CA ALA A 34 7.21 11.54 -2.98
C ALA A 34 6.68 11.41 -1.55
N ARG A 35 6.46 12.52 -0.83
CA ARG A 35 5.90 12.54 0.53
C ARG A 35 4.50 11.94 0.58
N ASN A 36 3.62 12.36 -0.33
CA ASN A 36 2.26 11.86 -0.39
C ASN A 36 2.21 10.36 -0.63
N TRP A 37 2.90 9.88 -1.67
CA TRP A 37 2.90 8.46 -2.01
C TRP A 37 3.65 7.60 -0.99
N THR A 38 4.70 8.11 -0.36
CA THR A 38 5.37 7.44 0.76
C THR A 38 4.40 7.20 1.90
N THR A 39 3.63 8.19 2.29
CA THR A 39 2.63 8.06 3.37
C THR A 39 1.58 7.00 3.03
N ILE A 40 1.01 7.04 1.82
CA ILE A 40 0.00 6.10 1.36
C ILE A 40 0.54 4.67 1.35
N TRP A 41 1.67 4.45 0.70
CA TRP A 41 2.24 3.11 0.56
C TRP A 41 2.83 2.56 1.87
N THR A 42 3.34 3.41 2.76
CA THR A 42 3.73 2.97 4.10
C THR A 42 2.54 2.34 4.81
N ASN A 43 1.38 3.01 4.78
CA ASN A 43 0.18 2.51 5.42
C ASN A 43 -0.37 1.23 4.75
N ILE A 44 -0.28 1.11 3.43
CA ILE A 44 -0.68 -0.11 2.71
C ILE A 44 0.24 -1.30 3.07
N LEU A 45 1.55 -1.08 3.12
CA LEU A 45 2.54 -2.15 3.25
C LEU A 45 2.73 -2.63 4.70
N ILE A 46 2.79 -1.71 5.65
CA ILE A 46 3.10 -2.01 7.06
C ILE A 46 2.04 -1.52 8.04
N GLY A 47 0.92 -1.00 7.55
CA GLY A 47 -0.13 -0.44 8.41
C GLY A 47 0.24 0.90 9.06
N ARG A 48 -0.75 1.53 9.71
CA ARG A 48 -0.52 2.78 10.46
C ARG A 48 0.27 2.57 11.73
N THR A 49 0.26 1.39 12.30
CA THR A 49 0.92 1.02 13.56
C THR A 49 2.25 0.31 13.36
N GLY A 50 2.53 -0.18 12.15
CA GLY A 50 3.76 -0.93 11.85
C GLY A 50 5.03 -0.16 12.21
N GLY A 51 5.89 -0.78 12.99
CA GLY A 51 7.13 -0.18 13.52
C GLY A 51 6.96 0.66 14.78
N ASN A 52 5.73 0.83 15.31
CA ASN A 52 5.49 1.59 16.54
C ASN A 52 5.60 0.74 17.83
N ASP A 53 5.57 -0.58 17.69
CA ASP A 53 5.73 -1.52 18.81
C ASP A 53 7.23 -1.80 19.02
N ASN A 54 7.69 -1.74 20.27
CA ASN A 54 9.06 -2.09 20.67
C ASN A 54 9.43 -3.56 20.35
N ASN A 55 8.44 -4.41 20.15
CA ASN A 55 8.61 -5.79 19.74
C ASN A 55 8.56 -6.01 18.23
N SER A 56 8.21 -5.03 17.45
CA SER A 56 8.25 -5.11 15.99
C SER A 56 9.68 -5.22 15.47
N MET A 57 9.88 -5.95 14.39
CA MET A 57 11.12 -6.00 13.62
C MET A 57 11.14 -4.96 12.51
N ILE A 58 10.02 -4.27 12.30
CA ILE A 58 9.87 -3.23 11.29
C ILE A 58 10.55 -1.95 11.75
N SER A 59 11.36 -1.33 10.87
CA SER A 59 11.77 0.06 10.93
C SER A 59 10.87 0.89 10.01
N ARG A 60 9.93 1.65 10.62
CA ARG A 60 9.05 2.54 9.83
C ARG A 60 9.86 3.58 9.05
N GLU A 61 10.90 4.14 9.67
CA GLU A 61 11.84 5.05 9.02
C GLU A 61 12.54 4.39 7.82
N GLY A 62 12.98 3.13 7.98
CA GLY A 62 13.59 2.36 6.89
C GLY A 62 12.64 2.16 5.70
N MET A 63 11.38 1.83 5.96
CA MET A 63 10.35 1.72 4.91
C MET A 63 10.10 3.06 4.23
N GLN A 64 9.91 4.13 5.01
CA GLN A 64 9.67 5.47 4.46
C GLN A 64 10.84 5.97 3.61
N LYS A 65 12.08 5.72 4.04
CA LYS A 65 13.27 6.07 3.26
C LYS A 65 13.31 5.35 1.91
N TYR A 66 13.00 4.05 1.89
CA TYR A 66 12.92 3.28 0.66
C TYR A 66 11.81 3.80 -0.28
N LEU A 67 10.62 4.04 0.24
CA LEU A 67 9.49 4.51 -0.55
C LEU A 67 9.70 5.93 -1.07
N ARG A 68 10.25 6.84 -0.24
CA ARG A 68 10.57 8.20 -0.66
C ARG A 68 11.55 8.22 -1.84
N ASP A 69 12.61 7.42 -1.76
CA ASP A 69 13.58 7.28 -2.88
C ASP A 69 12.90 6.68 -4.13
N THR A 70 12.04 5.69 -3.94
CA THR A 70 11.27 5.05 -5.01
C THR A 70 10.40 6.06 -5.76
N PHE A 71 9.60 6.85 -5.06
CA PHE A 71 8.69 7.82 -5.68
C PHE A 71 9.40 9.07 -6.19
N ALA A 72 10.42 9.56 -5.49
CA ALA A 72 11.21 10.70 -5.97
C ALA A 72 11.91 10.42 -7.30
N ARG A 73 12.39 9.19 -7.49
CA ARG A 73 13.03 8.75 -8.75
C ARG A 73 12.05 8.20 -9.77
N ASN A 74 10.76 8.22 -9.50
CA ASN A 74 9.73 7.62 -10.36
C ASN A 74 10.09 6.18 -10.77
N LYS A 75 10.50 5.35 -9.79
CA LYS A 75 10.85 3.95 -10.02
C LYS A 75 9.65 3.22 -10.63
N PRO A 76 9.82 2.41 -11.68
CA PRO A 76 8.77 1.58 -12.25
C PRO A 76 8.06 0.73 -11.19
N TYR A 77 6.74 0.61 -11.29
CA TYR A 77 5.94 -0.08 -10.28
C TYR A 77 6.29 -1.58 -10.15
N ASP A 78 6.56 -2.25 -11.26
CA ASP A 78 7.02 -3.65 -11.29
C ASP A 78 8.34 -3.84 -10.53
N ARG A 79 9.26 -2.89 -10.66
CA ARG A 79 10.51 -2.88 -9.90
C ARG A 79 10.29 -2.71 -8.40
N MET A 80 9.38 -1.81 -8.01
CA MET A 80 9.02 -1.65 -6.61
C MET A 80 8.41 -2.94 -6.04
N VAL A 81 7.48 -3.57 -6.76
CA VAL A 81 6.86 -4.84 -6.34
C VAL A 81 7.90 -5.95 -6.21
N HIS A 82 8.77 -6.08 -7.20
CA HIS A 82 9.85 -7.07 -7.17
C HIS A 82 10.77 -6.89 -5.96
N GLU A 83 11.24 -5.65 -5.74
CA GLU A 83 12.11 -5.32 -4.61
C GLU A 83 11.45 -5.57 -3.25
N LEU A 84 10.14 -5.33 -3.11
CA LEU A 84 9.42 -5.58 -1.86
C LEU A 84 9.24 -7.08 -1.57
N VAL A 85 8.96 -7.88 -2.59
CA VAL A 85 8.73 -9.33 -2.43
C VAL A 85 10.04 -10.09 -2.26
N ALA A 86 11.06 -9.76 -3.04
CA ALA A 86 12.38 -10.41 -3.02
C ALA A 86 13.36 -9.80 -2.01
N ALA A 87 12.96 -8.82 -1.21
CA ALA A 87 13.84 -8.07 -0.33
C ALA A 87 14.67 -8.95 0.60
N GLU A 88 15.98 -8.70 0.63
CA GLU A 88 16.91 -9.21 1.65
C GLU A 88 17.72 -8.06 2.24
N GLY A 89 18.10 -8.16 3.50
CA GLY A 89 18.94 -7.17 4.16
C GLY A 89 18.41 -6.70 5.51
N ASN A 90 19.07 -5.66 6.03
CA ASN A 90 18.75 -5.07 7.32
C ASN A 90 17.66 -3.99 7.17
N THR A 91 16.69 -4.00 8.06
CA THR A 91 15.56 -3.05 8.07
C THR A 91 15.93 -1.65 8.51
N GLU A 92 17.01 -1.50 9.30
CA GLU A 92 17.33 -0.25 10.01
C GLU A 92 18.29 0.64 9.21
N PRO A 93 17.95 1.93 8.97
CA PRO A 93 18.82 2.88 8.31
C PRO A 93 20.19 3.03 9.02
N GLY A 94 21.24 3.19 8.22
CA GLY A 94 22.60 3.37 8.75
C GLY A 94 23.33 2.07 9.16
N THR A 95 22.67 0.92 9.03
CA THR A 95 23.29 -0.38 9.26
C THR A 95 23.94 -0.93 7.99
N GLU A 96 24.87 -1.87 8.15
CA GLU A 96 25.42 -2.63 7.03
C GLU A 96 24.31 -3.44 6.34
N ASN A 97 24.33 -3.47 5.02
CA ASN A 97 23.33 -4.12 4.17
C ASN A 97 21.90 -3.59 4.41
N PHE A 98 21.74 -2.31 4.72
CA PHE A 98 20.44 -1.68 4.83
C PHE A 98 19.63 -1.87 3.56
N ASN A 99 18.41 -2.39 3.72
CA ASN A 99 17.42 -2.50 2.67
C ASN A 99 16.03 -2.18 3.25
N GLY A 100 15.54 -0.97 2.99
CA GLY A 100 14.25 -0.52 3.52
C GLY A 100 13.05 -1.34 3.01
N ALA A 101 13.15 -1.99 1.83
CA ALA A 101 12.09 -2.84 1.29
C ALA A 101 11.85 -4.10 2.16
N ALA A 102 12.87 -4.57 2.89
CA ALA A 102 12.76 -5.72 3.79
C ALA A 102 11.70 -5.52 4.90
N ASN A 103 11.39 -4.26 5.23
CA ASN A 103 10.36 -3.92 6.21
C ASN A 103 8.96 -4.41 5.83
N PHE A 104 8.68 -4.66 4.56
CA PHE A 104 7.38 -5.16 4.14
C PHE A 104 7.07 -6.55 4.68
N LEU A 105 8.05 -7.46 4.62
CA LEU A 105 7.84 -8.87 4.96
C LEU A 105 8.44 -9.30 6.31
N ILE A 106 9.27 -8.46 6.94
CA ILE A 106 10.09 -8.86 8.11
C ILE A 106 9.28 -9.47 9.26
N ASP A 107 8.14 -8.88 9.63
CA ASP A 107 7.28 -9.41 10.70
C ASP A 107 6.36 -10.53 10.17
N LYS A 108 6.01 -10.52 8.87
CA LYS A 108 5.01 -11.40 8.26
C LYS A 108 5.51 -12.82 7.96
N VAL A 109 6.83 -13.01 7.82
CA VAL A 109 7.39 -14.32 7.42
C VAL A 109 7.57 -15.29 8.60
N ASN A 110 7.68 -14.80 9.83
CA ASN A 110 7.84 -15.63 11.01
C ASN A 110 6.53 -16.06 11.66
N GLU A 111 5.43 -15.39 11.32
CA GLU A 111 4.13 -15.65 11.91
C GLU A 111 3.37 -16.74 11.15
N GLU A 112 2.77 -17.67 11.89
CA GLU A 112 1.85 -18.70 11.37
C GLU A 112 2.29 -19.34 10.03
N GLN A 113 3.54 -19.76 9.94
CA GLN A 113 4.11 -20.30 8.71
C GLN A 113 4.07 -19.32 7.52
N ALA A 114 4.33 -18.05 7.75
CA ALA A 114 4.26 -16.98 6.76
C ALA A 114 2.86 -16.76 6.14
N SER A 115 1.80 -17.08 6.86
CA SER A 115 0.43 -16.88 6.40
C SER A 115 0.14 -15.41 6.10
N GLN A 116 0.62 -14.50 6.94
CA GLN A 116 0.45 -13.06 6.72
C GLN A 116 1.22 -12.57 5.49
N ALA A 117 2.41 -13.11 5.22
CA ALA A 117 3.17 -12.77 4.01
C ALA A 117 2.40 -13.21 2.75
N THR A 118 1.85 -14.42 2.76
CA THR A 118 1.04 -14.95 1.65
C THR A 118 -0.18 -14.10 1.39
N ALA A 119 -0.93 -13.78 2.43
CA ALA A 119 -2.13 -12.95 2.34
C ALA A 119 -1.80 -11.54 1.83
N SER A 120 -0.83 -10.86 2.46
CA SER A 120 -0.48 -9.48 2.10
C SER A 120 0.05 -9.36 0.67
N VAL A 121 0.91 -10.26 0.22
CA VAL A 121 1.44 -10.24 -1.15
C VAL A 121 0.33 -10.48 -2.16
N SER A 122 -0.53 -11.47 -1.91
CA SER A 122 -1.65 -11.79 -2.80
C SER A 122 -2.66 -10.63 -2.88
N GLN A 123 -3.02 -10.05 -1.76
CA GLN A 123 -4.00 -8.97 -1.66
C GLN A 123 -3.47 -7.66 -2.25
N ILE A 124 -2.26 -7.24 -1.85
CA ILE A 124 -1.73 -5.93 -2.23
C ILE A 124 -1.31 -5.90 -3.70
N PHE A 125 -0.60 -6.92 -4.16
CA PHE A 125 0.02 -6.89 -5.51
C PHE A 125 -0.77 -7.63 -6.58
N MET A 126 -1.67 -8.53 -6.19
CA MET A 126 -2.46 -9.29 -7.15
C MET A 126 -3.97 -9.03 -7.02
N GLY A 127 -4.42 -8.31 -5.99
CA GLY A 127 -5.83 -8.09 -5.74
C GLY A 127 -6.59 -9.39 -5.44
N LEU A 128 -5.97 -10.31 -4.72
CA LEU A 128 -6.55 -11.63 -4.44
C LEU A 128 -6.66 -11.87 -2.94
N GLN A 129 -7.88 -11.89 -2.42
CA GLN A 129 -8.16 -12.20 -1.03
C GLN A 129 -8.18 -13.71 -0.80
N VAL A 130 -7.00 -14.28 -0.50
CA VAL A 130 -6.81 -15.73 -0.38
C VAL A 130 -6.92 -16.27 1.05
N GLN A 131 -7.03 -15.43 2.06
CA GLN A 131 -7.01 -15.82 3.48
C GLN A 131 -8.02 -16.89 3.84
N CYS A 132 -9.25 -16.83 3.32
CA CYS A 132 -10.29 -17.83 3.57
C CYS A 132 -9.86 -19.23 3.15
N THR A 133 -8.97 -19.33 2.15
CA THR A 133 -8.51 -20.62 1.60
C THR A 133 -7.36 -21.25 2.39
N GLN A 134 -6.88 -20.61 3.45
CA GLN A 134 -5.94 -21.20 4.39
C GLN A 134 -6.54 -22.44 5.07
N CYS A 135 -7.81 -22.40 5.47
CA CYS A 135 -8.46 -23.45 6.25
C CYS A 135 -9.41 -24.34 5.46
N HIS A 136 -9.98 -23.84 4.34
CA HIS A 136 -10.93 -24.56 3.52
C HIS A 136 -10.98 -24.01 2.09
N ASN A 137 -11.63 -24.72 1.18
CA ASN A 137 -11.86 -24.21 -0.17
C ASN A 137 -12.71 -22.93 -0.11
N HIS A 138 -12.47 -22.01 -1.04
CA HIS A 138 -13.21 -20.76 -1.09
C HIS A 138 -14.73 -21.02 -1.21
N PRO A 139 -15.58 -20.31 -0.45
CA PRO A 139 -17.01 -20.60 -0.43
C PRO A 139 -17.76 -20.17 -1.70
N PHE A 140 -17.20 -19.23 -2.47
CA PHE A 140 -17.87 -18.60 -3.60
C PHE A 140 -17.18 -18.76 -4.94
N ASN A 141 -15.98 -19.38 -4.98
CA ASN A 141 -15.22 -19.58 -6.21
C ASN A 141 -14.47 -20.92 -6.20
N GLU A 142 -13.78 -21.23 -7.31
CA GLU A 142 -13.07 -22.50 -7.50
C GLU A 142 -11.69 -22.55 -6.78
N TRP A 143 -11.37 -21.59 -5.97
CA TRP A 143 -10.11 -21.56 -5.24
C TRP A 143 -10.09 -22.58 -4.13
N ARG A 144 -9.16 -23.50 -4.23
CA ARG A 144 -8.98 -24.61 -3.28
C ARG A 144 -7.92 -24.24 -2.25
N GLN A 145 -8.04 -24.84 -1.06
CA GLN A 145 -7.05 -24.74 0.02
C GLN A 145 -5.63 -25.06 -0.47
N GLN A 146 -5.49 -26.01 -1.39
CA GLN A 146 -4.20 -26.36 -1.99
C GLN A 146 -3.53 -25.14 -2.65
N LYS A 147 -4.23 -24.31 -3.39
CA LYS A 147 -3.68 -23.11 -4.05
C LYS A 147 -3.08 -22.12 -3.07
N TYR A 148 -3.74 -21.95 -1.91
CA TYR A 148 -3.20 -21.11 -0.84
C TYR A 148 -1.84 -21.63 -0.35
N TRP A 149 -1.75 -22.91 -0.04
CA TRP A 149 -0.52 -23.51 0.48
C TRP A 149 0.59 -23.64 -0.58
N GLU A 150 0.23 -23.76 -1.85
CA GLU A 150 1.17 -23.66 -2.98
C GLU A 150 1.79 -22.25 -3.06
N MET A 151 0.98 -21.19 -2.93
CA MET A 151 1.47 -19.81 -2.84
C MET A 151 2.29 -19.57 -1.57
N ASN A 152 1.85 -20.10 -0.43
CA ASN A 152 2.58 -20.00 0.83
C ASN A 152 3.96 -20.64 0.77
N ALA A 153 4.12 -21.71 0.01
CA ALA A 153 5.38 -22.43 -0.12
C ALA A 153 6.53 -21.60 -0.74
N PHE A 154 6.23 -20.48 -1.40
CA PHE A 154 7.24 -19.53 -1.86
C PHE A 154 7.97 -18.84 -0.69
N PHE A 155 7.30 -18.66 0.45
CA PHE A 155 7.88 -18.00 1.63
C PHE A 155 8.61 -18.97 2.57
N ARG A 156 8.65 -20.27 2.26
CA ARG A 156 9.22 -21.29 3.16
C ARG A 156 10.72 -21.12 3.43
N GLN A 157 11.48 -20.48 2.52
CA GLN A 157 12.89 -20.16 2.73
C GLN A 157 13.08 -18.91 3.60
N ALA A 158 12.10 -18.02 3.62
CA ALA A 158 12.21 -16.74 4.30
C ALA A 158 12.47 -16.90 5.80
N ASN A 159 13.37 -16.07 6.31
CA ASN A 159 13.75 -16.05 7.71
C ASN A 159 14.04 -14.62 8.17
N ALA A 160 13.34 -14.20 9.21
CA ALA A 160 13.57 -12.93 9.86
C ALA A 160 14.23 -13.14 11.24
N ARG A 161 15.24 -12.34 11.55
CA ARG A 161 15.95 -12.38 12.82
C ARG A 161 16.40 -11.00 13.26
N ARG A 162 16.41 -10.76 14.56
CA ARG A 162 17.02 -9.56 15.13
C ARG A 162 18.54 -9.68 15.16
N VAL A 163 19.20 -8.56 14.95
CA VAL A 163 20.66 -8.43 15.04
C VAL A 163 21.03 -7.23 15.90
N GLY A 164 22.23 -7.26 16.45
CA GLY A 164 22.79 -6.18 17.27
C GLY A 164 22.97 -6.58 18.74
N ASN A 165 23.76 -5.79 19.44
CA ASN A 165 24.08 -6.02 20.85
C ASN A 165 23.20 -5.12 21.72
N ARG A 166 22.42 -5.71 22.61
CA ARG A 166 21.54 -4.98 23.56
C ARG A 166 22.30 -4.04 24.50
N ARG A 167 23.64 -4.18 24.61
CA ARG A 167 24.44 -3.40 25.59
C ARG A 167 24.89 -2.03 25.09
N ASP A 168 25.07 -1.85 23.79
CA ASP A 168 25.62 -0.60 23.24
C ASP A 168 24.74 0.08 22.19
N GLN A 169 23.55 -0.45 21.92
CA GLN A 169 22.58 0.03 20.93
C GLN A 169 23.16 0.22 19.51
N SER A 170 24.43 -0.10 19.29
CA SER A 170 25.07 0.02 17.98
C SER A 170 24.72 -1.18 17.10
N GLY A 171 24.32 -0.92 15.85
CA GLY A 171 23.99 -1.96 14.88
C GLY A 171 22.73 -2.75 15.19
N MET A 172 21.82 -2.24 16.05
CA MET A 172 20.52 -2.87 16.27
C MET A 172 19.65 -2.73 15.03
N GLY A 173 19.07 -3.86 14.62
CA GLY A 173 18.17 -3.92 13.48
C GLY A 173 17.58 -5.33 13.34
N SER A 174 16.93 -5.56 12.24
CA SER A 174 16.41 -6.89 11.90
C SER A 174 16.80 -7.25 10.48
N ILE A 175 17.13 -8.50 10.24
CA ILE A 175 17.54 -8.99 8.93
C ILE A 175 16.49 -9.95 8.40
N LEU A 176 16.02 -9.65 7.19
CA LEU A 176 15.26 -10.55 6.35
C LEU A 176 16.22 -11.23 5.37
N GLY A 177 16.08 -12.52 5.18
CA GLY A 177 16.86 -13.29 4.21
C GLY A 177 16.23 -14.64 3.95
N ASP A 178 16.84 -15.41 3.07
CA ASP A 178 16.40 -16.75 2.70
C ASP A 178 17.45 -17.80 3.10
N ARG A 179 17.00 -19.01 3.39
CA ARG A 179 17.83 -20.13 3.80
C ARG A 179 17.55 -21.35 2.95
N ASP A 180 18.62 -22.02 2.54
CA ASP A 180 18.50 -23.36 1.94
C ASP A 180 17.94 -24.37 2.97
N PHE A 181 17.22 -25.34 2.46
CA PHE A 181 16.69 -26.46 3.23
C PHE A 181 17.79 -27.49 3.46
N ARG A 182 18.50 -27.36 4.58
CA ARG A 182 19.60 -28.23 4.95
C ARG A 182 19.17 -29.22 6.05
N GLY A 183 19.36 -30.53 5.79
CA GLY A 183 19.26 -31.56 6.78
C GLY A 183 20.59 -31.80 7.50
N GLU A 184 20.69 -32.95 8.20
CA GLU A 184 21.91 -33.36 8.86
C GLU A 184 23.07 -33.52 7.86
N GLY A 185 24.24 -32.99 8.20
CA GLY A 185 25.44 -33.03 7.36
C GLY A 185 25.36 -32.12 6.11
N ALA A 186 24.57 -31.07 6.14
CA ALA A 186 24.40 -30.10 5.05
C ALA A 186 23.84 -30.68 3.72
N ARG A 187 23.22 -31.86 3.79
CA ARG A 187 22.51 -32.45 2.63
C ARG A 187 21.18 -31.78 2.42
N PRO A 188 20.71 -31.63 1.17
CA PRO A 188 19.38 -31.13 0.88
C PRO A 188 18.30 -31.96 1.57
N ASP A 189 17.36 -31.31 2.29
CA ASP A 189 16.26 -32.00 2.96
C ASP A 189 14.93 -31.58 2.32
N VAL A 190 14.38 -32.47 1.52
CA VAL A 190 13.10 -32.24 0.82
C VAL A 190 11.94 -32.08 1.81
N THR A 191 11.99 -32.69 2.98
CA THR A 191 10.91 -32.64 3.98
C THR A 191 10.78 -31.23 4.58
N GLN A 192 11.88 -30.49 4.65
CA GLN A 192 11.87 -29.10 5.10
C GLN A 192 11.43 -28.13 3.99
N ALA A 193 11.56 -28.55 2.73
CA ALA A 193 11.26 -27.72 1.56
C ALA A 193 9.77 -27.68 1.21
N VAL A 194 8.95 -28.51 1.84
CA VAL A 194 7.51 -28.57 1.63
C VAL A 194 6.76 -27.90 2.76
N VAL A 195 5.55 -27.42 2.45
CA VAL A 195 4.59 -26.99 3.45
C VAL A 195 3.63 -28.15 3.72
N TYR A 196 3.42 -28.47 5.00
CA TYR A 196 2.43 -29.44 5.44
C TYR A 196 1.19 -28.68 5.90
N TYR A 197 0.02 -29.12 5.44
CA TYR A 197 -1.25 -28.57 5.85
C TYR A 197 -2.29 -29.67 6.04
N GLU A 198 -3.34 -29.39 6.80
CA GLU A 198 -4.42 -30.34 7.07
C GLU A 198 -5.70 -29.88 6.35
N GLU A 199 -6.33 -30.83 5.65
CA GLU A 199 -7.66 -30.63 5.10
C GLU A 199 -8.72 -30.79 6.21
N ARG A 200 -9.93 -30.21 6.00
CA ARG A 200 -11.05 -30.40 6.93
C ARG A 200 -11.42 -31.87 7.16
N SER A 201 -11.03 -32.74 6.26
CA SER A 201 -11.19 -34.21 6.37
C SER A 201 -10.22 -34.87 7.37
N GLY A 202 -9.24 -34.10 7.90
CA GLY A 202 -8.15 -34.62 8.76
C GLY A 202 -6.97 -35.23 7.98
N TYR A 203 -7.00 -35.18 6.63
CA TYR A 203 -5.86 -35.65 5.84
C TYR A 203 -4.77 -34.59 5.76
N SER A 204 -3.53 -34.99 6.10
CA SER A 204 -2.35 -34.18 5.86
C SER A 204 -1.96 -34.18 4.39
N ARG A 205 -1.67 -33.00 3.87
CA ARG A 205 -1.20 -32.77 2.50
C ARG A 205 0.11 -32.02 2.51
N THR A 206 0.77 -32.01 1.37
CA THR A 206 2.01 -31.23 1.15
C THR A 206 1.84 -30.33 -0.06
N ALA A 207 2.43 -29.13 0.04
CA ALA A 207 2.46 -28.17 -1.05
C ALA A 207 3.91 -27.77 -1.38
N PHE A 208 4.18 -27.64 -2.68
CA PHE A 208 5.37 -27.02 -3.24
C PHE A 208 4.99 -25.67 -3.88
N PRO A 209 5.97 -24.79 -4.14
CA PRO A 209 5.68 -23.52 -4.79
C PRO A 209 5.03 -23.69 -6.17
N VAL A 210 3.79 -23.26 -6.29
CA VAL A 210 3.04 -23.14 -7.54
C VAL A 210 2.30 -21.81 -7.51
N PHE A 211 2.47 -21.01 -8.56
CA PHE A 211 1.81 -19.72 -8.69
C PHE A 211 0.31 -19.89 -8.97
N VAL A 212 -0.46 -18.83 -8.80
CA VAL A 212 -1.93 -18.85 -8.90
C VAL A 212 -2.46 -19.32 -10.26
N ASP A 213 -1.69 -19.13 -11.33
CA ASP A 213 -2.00 -19.59 -12.68
C ASP A 213 -1.61 -21.06 -12.96
N GLY A 214 -0.97 -21.72 -11.99
CA GLY A 214 -0.48 -23.09 -12.10
C GLY A 214 1.00 -23.21 -12.49
N THR A 215 1.71 -22.09 -12.67
CA THR A 215 3.14 -22.10 -12.98
C THR A 215 3.93 -22.57 -11.76
N ALA A 216 4.66 -23.69 -11.90
CA ALA A 216 5.50 -24.26 -10.84
C ALA A 216 6.97 -23.91 -11.06
N ILE A 217 7.70 -23.69 -9.97
CA ILE A 217 9.17 -23.58 -10.07
C ILE A 217 9.80 -24.91 -10.47
N ALA A 218 11.02 -24.86 -11.05
CA ALA A 218 11.75 -26.04 -11.48
C ALA A 218 11.99 -27.05 -10.34
N ARG A 219 11.99 -28.34 -10.64
CA ARG A 219 12.11 -29.40 -9.61
C ARG A 219 13.43 -29.40 -8.85
N ASP A 220 14.54 -29.16 -9.53
CA ASP A 220 15.89 -29.03 -8.99
C ASP A 220 16.04 -27.80 -8.09
N GLY A 221 15.32 -26.71 -8.39
CA GLY A 221 15.25 -25.51 -7.56
C GLY A 221 14.36 -25.59 -6.33
N ARG A 222 13.79 -26.78 -6.02
CA ARG A 222 12.88 -26.88 -4.86
C ARG A 222 13.59 -26.94 -3.52
N VAL A 223 14.86 -27.34 -3.50
CA VAL A 223 15.59 -27.61 -2.26
C VAL A 223 16.84 -26.75 -2.11
N LYS A 224 17.51 -26.40 -3.20
CA LYS A 224 18.70 -25.54 -3.20
C LYS A 224 18.81 -24.74 -4.50
N GLU A 225 19.67 -23.74 -4.50
CA GLU A 225 20.04 -22.95 -5.69
C GLU A 225 18.87 -22.15 -6.30
N VAL A 226 17.77 -21.97 -5.56
CA VAL A 226 16.63 -21.12 -5.94
C VAL A 226 16.26 -20.22 -4.78
N ASN A 227 16.13 -18.95 -5.05
CA ASN A 227 15.45 -18.01 -4.16
C ASN A 227 13.96 -18.00 -4.52
N ARG A 228 13.12 -18.61 -3.68
CA ARG A 228 11.70 -18.77 -3.96
C ARG A 228 10.95 -17.44 -3.97
N ARG A 229 11.37 -16.46 -3.15
CA ARG A 229 10.76 -15.15 -3.15
C ARG A 229 11.11 -14.34 -4.39
N GLU A 230 12.33 -14.50 -4.90
CA GLU A 230 12.77 -13.95 -6.18
C GLU A 230 11.94 -14.51 -7.35
N GLU A 231 11.73 -15.82 -7.37
CA GLU A 231 10.86 -16.48 -8.37
C GLU A 231 9.41 -15.98 -8.25
N LEU A 232 8.88 -15.85 -7.03
CA LEU A 232 7.55 -15.31 -6.82
C LEU A 232 7.44 -13.86 -7.33
N ALA A 233 8.44 -13.02 -7.04
CA ALA A 233 8.48 -11.64 -7.51
C ALA A 233 8.47 -11.57 -9.04
N ASN A 234 9.24 -12.42 -9.71
CA ASN A 234 9.26 -12.54 -11.18
C ASN A 234 7.88 -12.96 -11.72
N LEU A 235 7.24 -13.96 -11.11
CA LEU A 235 5.91 -14.42 -11.52
C LEU A 235 4.85 -13.35 -11.33
N ILE A 236 4.86 -12.62 -10.22
CA ILE A 236 3.92 -11.52 -9.95
C ILE A 236 4.09 -10.43 -11.01
N THR A 237 5.32 -9.98 -11.27
CA THR A 237 5.58 -8.87 -12.20
C THR A 237 5.28 -9.21 -13.66
N GLN A 238 5.24 -10.48 -13.99
CA GLN A 238 4.83 -10.96 -15.33
C GLN A 238 3.32 -11.22 -15.44
N SER A 239 2.61 -11.28 -14.33
CA SER A 239 1.19 -11.61 -14.31
C SER A 239 0.28 -10.41 -14.62
N GLU A 240 -0.87 -10.70 -15.21
CA GLU A 240 -1.93 -9.69 -15.41
C GLU A 240 -2.62 -9.28 -14.09
N TYR A 241 -2.49 -10.08 -13.03
CA TYR A 241 -3.05 -9.76 -11.71
C TYR A 241 -2.44 -8.49 -11.16
N MET A 242 -1.12 -8.31 -11.29
CA MET A 242 -0.43 -7.11 -10.82
C MET A 242 -0.91 -5.86 -11.56
N ASP A 243 -1.06 -5.94 -12.87
CA ASP A 243 -1.52 -4.82 -13.69
C ASP A 243 -2.91 -4.35 -13.24
N LYS A 244 -3.84 -5.30 -13.13
CA LYS A 244 -5.24 -5.05 -12.75
C LYS A 244 -5.32 -4.52 -11.31
N ALA A 245 -4.57 -5.09 -10.38
CA ALA A 245 -4.55 -4.65 -8.99
C ALA A 245 -4.03 -3.22 -8.84
N ALA A 246 -2.94 -2.88 -9.53
CA ALA A 246 -2.37 -1.53 -9.51
C ALA A 246 -3.34 -0.49 -10.09
N VAL A 247 -3.92 -0.79 -11.25
CA VAL A 247 -4.91 0.10 -11.90
C VAL A 247 -6.14 0.27 -11.03
N ASN A 248 -6.70 -0.81 -10.49
CA ASN A 248 -7.89 -0.77 -9.66
C ASN A 248 -7.68 0.10 -8.40
N ARG A 249 -6.53 -0.07 -7.75
CA ARG A 249 -6.16 0.72 -6.56
C ARG A 249 -5.99 2.20 -6.87
N LEU A 250 -5.25 2.55 -7.93
CA LEU A 250 -5.05 3.95 -8.30
C LEU A 250 -6.34 4.59 -8.80
N TRP A 251 -7.15 3.88 -9.57
CA TRP A 251 -8.47 4.33 -9.98
C TRP A 251 -9.36 4.65 -8.77
N GLY A 252 -9.45 3.73 -7.81
CA GLY A 252 -10.21 3.94 -6.58
C GLY A 252 -9.66 5.06 -5.71
N HIS A 253 -8.34 5.23 -5.66
CA HIS A 253 -7.72 6.35 -4.95
C HIS A 253 -8.19 7.71 -5.47
N PHE A 254 -8.25 7.89 -6.79
CA PHE A 254 -8.61 9.18 -7.40
C PHE A 254 -10.12 9.37 -7.55
N LEU A 255 -10.89 8.33 -7.81
CA LEU A 255 -12.32 8.42 -8.11
C LEU A 255 -13.23 7.96 -6.96
N GLY A 256 -12.67 7.53 -5.83
CA GLY A 256 -13.41 7.16 -4.63
C GLY A 256 -13.83 5.68 -4.57
N TYR A 257 -14.04 5.03 -5.70
CA TYR A 257 -14.34 3.60 -5.82
C TYR A 257 -13.45 2.97 -6.88
N GLY A 258 -13.00 1.73 -6.63
CA GLY A 258 -12.38 0.90 -7.64
C GLY A 258 -13.40 0.30 -8.60
N PHE A 259 -12.93 -0.49 -9.55
CA PHE A 259 -13.80 -1.30 -10.41
C PHE A 259 -14.42 -2.49 -9.67
N THR A 260 -13.80 -2.90 -8.55
CA THR A 260 -14.32 -3.93 -7.63
C THR A 260 -14.52 -3.36 -6.23
N LYS A 261 -15.38 -4.02 -5.45
CA LYS A 261 -15.59 -3.73 -4.03
C LYS A 261 -15.62 -5.07 -3.27
N PRO A 262 -14.63 -5.33 -2.39
CA PRO A 262 -13.46 -4.51 -2.05
C PRO A 262 -12.50 -4.25 -3.22
N ILE A 263 -11.68 -3.19 -3.08
CA ILE A 263 -10.74 -2.75 -4.13
C ILE A 263 -9.61 -3.76 -4.39
N ASP A 264 -9.30 -4.57 -3.41
CA ASP A 264 -8.25 -5.58 -3.37
C ASP A 264 -8.78 -7.01 -3.55
N ASP A 265 -10.01 -7.12 -4.12
CA ASP A 265 -10.62 -8.39 -4.46
C ASP A 265 -11.04 -8.41 -5.94
N LEU A 266 -10.12 -8.92 -6.75
CA LEU A 266 -10.31 -9.20 -8.18
C LEU A 266 -10.57 -10.69 -8.43
N GLY A 267 -11.01 -11.40 -7.39
CA GLY A 267 -11.33 -12.83 -7.49
C GLY A 267 -12.46 -13.11 -8.50
N PRO A 268 -12.56 -14.34 -9.03
CA PRO A 268 -13.53 -14.69 -10.07
C PRO A 268 -14.99 -14.55 -9.63
N HIS A 269 -15.25 -14.36 -8.34
CA HIS A 269 -16.59 -14.13 -7.78
C HIS A 269 -16.96 -12.64 -7.73
N ASN A 270 -16.01 -11.73 -7.95
CA ASN A 270 -16.19 -10.29 -7.82
C ASN A 270 -15.86 -9.59 -9.15
N ASN A 271 -16.83 -9.59 -10.05
CA ASN A 271 -16.65 -9.03 -11.39
C ASN A 271 -16.45 -7.51 -11.35
N PRO A 272 -15.41 -6.99 -12.03
CA PRO A 272 -15.22 -5.55 -12.16
C PRO A 272 -16.41 -4.87 -12.84
N SER A 273 -16.75 -3.65 -12.41
CA SER A 273 -17.83 -2.86 -13.02
C SER A 273 -17.55 -2.50 -14.49
N HIS A 274 -16.28 -2.33 -14.87
CA HIS A 274 -15.84 -2.00 -16.22
C HIS A 274 -14.65 -2.88 -16.63
N PRO A 275 -14.86 -4.18 -16.91
CA PRO A 275 -13.76 -5.13 -17.13
C PRO A 275 -12.88 -4.75 -18.32
N GLY A 276 -13.47 -4.32 -19.44
CA GLY A 276 -12.69 -3.91 -20.63
C GLY A 276 -11.82 -2.69 -20.39
N LEU A 277 -12.25 -1.73 -19.57
CA LEU A 277 -11.43 -0.56 -19.23
C LEU A 277 -10.28 -0.96 -18.28
N LEU A 278 -10.55 -1.82 -17.31
CA LEU A 278 -9.53 -2.32 -16.40
C LEU A 278 -8.43 -3.08 -17.15
N GLU A 279 -8.79 -3.95 -18.08
CA GLU A 279 -7.86 -4.70 -18.93
C GLU A 279 -7.05 -3.78 -19.84
N TYR A 280 -7.73 -2.81 -20.47
CA TYR A 280 -7.07 -1.83 -21.34
C TYR A 280 -6.03 -1.01 -20.56
N LEU A 281 -6.43 -0.42 -19.44
CA LEU A 281 -5.51 0.37 -18.61
C LEU A 281 -4.35 -0.48 -18.06
N GLY A 282 -4.60 -1.73 -17.67
CA GLY A 282 -3.55 -2.66 -17.24
C GLY A 282 -2.53 -2.91 -18.35
N SER A 283 -3.00 -3.16 -19.58
CA SER A 283 -2.12 -3.39 -20.72
C SER A 283 -1.30 -2.14 -21.11
N GLU A 284 -1.92 -0.95 -21.07
CA GLU A 284 -1.22 0.32 -21.34
C GLU A 284 -0.20 0.64 -20.23
N PHE A 285 -0.53 0.36 -18.97
CA PHE A 285 0.40 0.51 -17.85
C PHE A 285 1.64 -0.37 -18.01
N ARG A 286 1.46 -1.62 -18.45
CA ARG A 286 2.59 -2.50 -18.81
C ARG A 286 3.42 -1.93 -19.97
N LYS A 287 2.78 -1.43 -21.03
CA LYS A 287 3.46 -0.82 -22.19
C LYS A 287 4.23 0.45 -21.84
N SER A 288 3.75 1.22 -20.86
CA SER A 288 4.47 2.40 -20.35
C SER A 288 5.65 2.04 -19.43
N SER A 289 6.05 0.76 -19.37
CA SER A 289 7.07 0.25 -18.44
C SER A 289 6.71 0.55 -16.99
N TYR A 290 5.43 0.42 -16.66
CA TYR A 290 4.89 0.61 -15.31
C TYR A 290 5.17 1.99 -14.70
N ASN A 291 5.14 3.02 -15.54
CA ASN A 291 5.28 4.40 -15.09
C ASN A 291 4.01 4.85 -14.34
N THR A 292 4.10 4.95 -13.03
CA THR A 292 2.97 5.34 -12.17
C THR A 292 2.44 6.75 -12.49
N LYS A 293 3.30 7.69 -12.88
CA LYS A 293 2.88 9.05 -13.23
C LYS A 293 2.02 9.07 -14.50
N ASP A 294 2.33 8.20 -15.48
CA ASP A 294 1.52 8.08 -16.69
C ASP A 294 0.13 7.56 -16.37
N LEU A 295 0.03 6.50 -15.53
CA LEU A 295 -1.25 5.95 -15.11
C LEU A 295 -2.08 7.00 -14.33
N ILE A 296 -1.45 7.76 -13.43
CA ILE A 296 -2.11 8.87 -12.73
C ILE A 296 -2.62 9.91 -13.74
N SER A 297 -1.79 10.29 -14.70
CA SER A 297 -2.16 11.27 -15.74
C SER A 297 -3.39 10.81 -16.52
N TRP A 298 -3.44 9.55 -16.96
CA TRP A 298 -4.61 9.01 -17.68
C TRP A 298 -5.89 9.07 -16.84
N ILE A 299 -5.80 8.72 -15.55
CA ILE A 299 -6.95 8.76 -14.64
C ILE A 299 -7.45 10.19 -14.42
N VAL A 300 -6.56 11.12 -14.06
CA VAL A 300 -6.98 12.50 -13.71
C VAL A 300 -7.33 13.35 -14.92
N LEU A 301 -6.89 12.98 -16.12
CA LEU A 301 -7.28 13.62 -17.38
C LEU A 301 -8.56 13.02 -17.98
N SER A 302 -9.05 11.87 -17.46
CA SER A 302 -10.30 11.26 -17.92
C SER A 302 -11.49 12.20 -17.73
N GLU A 303 -12.54 11.98 -18.52
CA GLU A 303 -13.80 12.70 -18.35
C GLU A 303 -14.48 12.36 -17.02
N ALA A 304 -14.35 11.12 -16.55
CA ALA A 304 -14.89 10.67 -15.26
C ALA A 304 -14.37 11.52 -14.09
N TYR A 305 -13.08 11.85 -14.09
CA TYR A 305 -12.48 12.71 -13.06
C TYR A 305 -12.94 14.17 -13.14
N ALA A 306 -13.38 14.61 -14.33
CA ALA A 306 -13.85 15.98 -14.56
C ALA A 306 -15.35 16.18 -14.25
N LEU A 307 -16.07 15.12 -13.93
CA LEU A 307 -17.49 15.21 -13.63
C LEU A 307 -17.76 15.97 -12.34
N SER A 308 -18.92 16.62 -12.29
CA SER A 308 -19.43 17.23 -11.06
C SER A 308 -19.89 16.16 -10.08
N SER A 309 -19.77 16.44 -8.79
CA SER A 309 -20.34 15.59 -7.72
C SER A 309 -21.87 15.74 -7.58
N LYS A 310 -22.51 16.55 -8.43
CA LYS A 310 -23.96 16.81 -8.35
C LYS A 310 -24.77 15.60 -8.79
N ILE A 311 -25.64 15.11 -7.92
CA ILE A 311 -26.62 14.09 -8.22
C ILE A 311 -27.84 14.73 -8.90
N THR A 312 -28.29 14.13 -9.99
CA THR A 312 -29.45 14.53 -10.80
C THR A 312 -30.39 13.33 -10.99
N SER A 313 -31.58 13.57 -11.54
CA SER A 313 -32.50 12.47 -11.85
C SER A 313 -31.95 11.43 -12.84
N VAL A 314 -30.96 11.82 -13.66
CA VAL A 314 -30.34 10.96 -14.67
C VAL A 314 -29.32 10.00 -14.06
N ASN A 315 -28.56 10.44 -13.06
CA ASN A 315 -27.48 9.66 -12.43
C ASN A 315 -27.81 9.22 -10.98
N SER A 316 -29.04 9.41 -10.51
CA SER A 316 -29.45 9.05 -9.14
C SER A 316 -29.41 7.55 -8.82
N SER A 317 -29.36 6.70 -9.84
CA SER A 317 -29.18 5.24 -9.67
C SER A 317 -27.71 4.81 -9.58
N ASP A 318 -26.77 5.75 -9.62
CA ASP A 318 -25.35 5.49 -9.48
C ASP A 318 -24.92 5.83 -8.06
N ASP A 319 -25.24 4.94 -7.13
CA ASP A 319 -24.93 5.12 -5.70
C ASP A 319 -24.24 3.87 -5.13
N PRO A 320 -22.90 3.77 -5.25
CA PRO A 320 -22.15 2.63 -4.72
C PRO A 320 -22.21 2.51 -3.19
N ALA A 321 -22.63 3.54 -2.47
CA ALA A 321 -22.81 3.48 -1.02
C ALA A 321 -24.00 2.56 -0.66
N LEU A 322 -24.98 2.42 -1.54
CA LEU A 322 -26.12 1.51 -1.39
C LEU A 322 -25.83 0.07 -1.89
N GLY A 323 -24.59 -0.22 -2.29
CA GLY A 323 -24.20 -1.57 -2.75
C GLY A 323 -24.26 -1.77 -4.27
N GLU A 324 -24.59 -0.74 -5.04
CA GLU A 324 -24.55 -0.77 -6.50
C GLU A 324 -23.09 -0.73 -7.01
N SER A 325 -22.87 -1.35 -8.18
CA SER A 325 -21.58 -1.23 -8.85
C SER A 325 -21.37 0.21 -9.36
N PRO A 326 -20.19 0.82 -9.16
CA PRO A 326 -19.93 2.18 -9.59
C PRO A 326 -20.02 2.32 -11.11
N LYS A 327 -20.77 3.31 -11.58
CA LYS A 327 -20.96 3.64 -13.00
C LYS A 327 -20.13 4.83 -13.44
N PHE A 328 -19.52 5.57 -12.47
CA PHE A 328 -18.75 6.79 -12.69
C PHE A 328 -19.47 7.85 -13.51
N SER A 329 -20.79 7.99 -13.31
CA SER A 329 -21.63 8.97 -13.98
C SER A 329 -21.65 10.34 -13.30
N HIS A 330 -21.06 10.44 -12.14
CA HIS A 330 -20.74 11.66 -11.41
C HIS A 330 -19.47 11.43 -10.58
N PHE A 331 -18.86 12.52 -10.07
CA PHE A 331 -17.70 12.39 -9.19
C PHE A 331 -18.18 11.98 -7.79
N TYR A 332 -17.66 10.87 -7.27
CA TYR A 332 -17.99 10.42 -5.92
C TYR A 332 -17.18 11.22 -4.89
N LEU A 333 -17.88 11.84 -3.95
CA LEU A 333 -17.22 12.53 -2.84
C LEU A 333 -16.56 11.47 -1.94
N ARG A 334 -15.27 11.60 -1.76
CA ARG A 334 -14.52 10.82 -0.79
C ARG A 334 -14.14 11.67 0.40
N GLN A 335 -13.98 11.03 1.53
CA GLN A 335 -13.52 11.70 2.72
C GLN A 335 -12.00 11.82 2.71
N MET A 336 -11.51 12.85 3.39
CA MET A 336 -10.08 12.98 3.64
C MET A 336 -9.62 11.88 4.58
N ARG A 337 -8.48 11.29 4.29
CA ARG A 337 -7.76 10.44 5.23
C ARG A 337 -7.22 11.29 6.38
N ALA A 338 -6.93 10.67 7.52
CA ALA A 338 -6.37 11.37 8.67
C ALA A 338 -5.08 12.13 8.30
N GLU A 339 -4.24 11.52 7.48
CA GLU A 339 -2.99 12.09 6.99
C GLU A 339 -3.23 13.31 6.07
N GLU A 340 -4.19 13.22 5.16
CA GLU A 340 -4.58 14.31 4.25
C GLU A 340 -5.16 15.49 5.04
N LEU A 341 -5.97 15.20 6.06
CA LEU A 341 -6.53 16.21 6.95
C LEU A 341 -5.43 16.92 7.76
N TYR A 342 -4.48 16.16 8.32
CA TYR A 342 -3.33 16.72 9.04
C TYR A 342 -2.54 17.69 8.15
N GLU A 343 -2.13 17.26 6.97
CA GLU A 343 -1.35 18.09 6.04
C GLU A 343 -2.13 19.34 5.62
N SER A 344 -3.42 19.20 5.34
CA SER A 344 -4.29 20.32 5.00
C SER A 344 -4.39 21.34 6.12
N LEU A 345 -4.50 20.89 7.37
CA LEU A 345 -4.54 21.75 8.55
C LEU A 345 -3.20 22.48 8.77
N VAL A 346 -2.09 21.78 8.63
CA VAL A 346 -0.74 22.37 8.76
C VAL A 346 -0.52 23.46 7.72
N VAL A 347 -0.91 23.21 6.46
CA VAL A 347 -0.81 24.21 5.38
C VAL A 347 -1.76 25.40 5.62
N ALA A 348 -3.03 25.13 5.93
CA ALA A 348 -4.04 26.17 6.13
C ALA A 348 -3.73 27.10 7.30
N THR A 349 -3.11 26.59 8.35
CA THR A 349 -2.80 27.34 9.56
C THR A 349 -1.36 27.88 9.59
N GLN A 350 -0.53 27.55 8.58
CA GLN A 350 0.90 27.87 8.57
C GLN A 350 1.62 27.42 9.85
N ALA A 351 1.14 26.34 10.45
CA ALA A 351 1.69 25.81 11.69
C ALA A 351 3.17 25.40 11.54
N ALA A 352 3.91 25.41 12.66
CA ALA A 352 5.34 25.12 12.69
C ALA A 352 5.75 23.70 12.20
N GLY A 353 4.75 22.83 11.90
CA GLY A 353 4.96 21.50 11.34
C GLY A 353 5.63 21.47 9.95
N ASN A 354 5.69 22.61 9.26
CA ASN A 354 6.41 22.76 7.99
C ASN A 354 7.89 23.21 8.17
N ARG A 355 8.39 23.25 9.40
CA ARG A 355 9.77 23.64 9.69
C ARG A 355 10.54 22.44 10.17
N GLY A 356 11.80 22.31 9.74
CA GLY A 356 12.70 21.22 10.10
C GLY A 356 12.97 20.26 8.95
N SER A 357 13.75 19.20 9.23
CA SER A 357 14.02 18.13 8.27
C SER A 357 12.76 17.30 7.98
N TYR A 358 12.80 16.53 6.91
CA TYR A 358 11.71 15.59 6.58
C TYR A 358 11.42 14.64 7.76
N GLU A 359 12.46 14.09 8.37
CA GLU A 359 12.38 13.15 9.48
C GLU A 359 11.71 13.78 10.70
N GLU A 360 12.05 15.02 11.03
CA GLU A 360 11.42 15.78 12.13
C GLU A 360 9.95 16.05 11.86
N GLN A 361 9.59 16.39 10.63
CA GLN A 361 8.20 16.60 10.21
C GLN A 361 7.39 15.29 10.29
N GLU A 362 7.94 14.17 9.82
CA GLU A 362 7.29 12.86 9.89
C GLU A 362 7.14 12.37 11.34
N GLN A 363 8.13 12.59 12.21
CA GLN A 363 8.01 12.27 13.64
C GLN A 363 6.91 13.10 14.33
N LEU A 364 6.80 14.38 13.98
CA LEU A 364 5.74 15.24 14.50
C LEU A 364 4.37 14.78 14.01
N LYS A 365 4.26 14.50 12.71
CA LYS A 365 3.05 13.96 12.08
C LYS A 365 2.62 12.64 12.73
N ASN A 366 3.54 11.69 12.90
CA ASN A 366 3.25 10.40 13.53
C ASN A 366 2.72 10.55 14.95
N ARG A 367 3.30 11.45 15.77
CA ARG A 367 2.77 11.76 17.12
C ARG A 367 1.33 12.29 17.10
N TRP A 368 1.02 13.13 16.12
CA TRP A 368 -0.34 13.65 15.94
C TRP A 368 -1.30 12.58 15.43
N LEU A 369 -0.86 11.78 14.47
CA LEU A 369 -1.66 10.71 13.88
C LEU A 369 -2.01 9.62 14.90
N GLN A 370 -1.16 9.34 15.88
CA GLN A 370 -1.50 8.42 16.98
C GLN A 370 -2.75 8.85 17.73
N GLN A 371 -2.97 10.14 17.89
CA GLN A 371 -4.19 10.65 18.49
C GLN A 371 -5.40 10.55 17.55
N PHE A 372 -5.18 10.64 16.25
CA PHE A 372 -6.21 10.56 15.23
C PHE A 372 -6.59 9.13 14.87
N THR A 373 -5.67 8.18 14.90
CA THR A 373 -5.94 6.78 14.52
C THR A 373 -7.02 6.14 15.38
N SER A 374 -7.06 6.47 16.67
CA SER A 374 -8.13 5.99 17.55
C SER A 374 -9.51 6.55 17.21
N ALA A 375 -9.57 7.73 16.57
CA ALA A 375 -10.82 8.40 16.22
C ALA A 375 -11.25 8.19 14.76
N PHE A 376 -10.28 7.97 13.86
CA PHE A 376 -10.51 7.88 12.40
C PHE A 376 -10.40 6.43 11.85
N GLY A 377 -10.29 5.47 12.77
CA GLY A 377 -10.20 4.06 12.42
C GLY A 377 -8.77 3.58 12.14
N THR A 378 -8.51 2.37 12.58
CA THR A 378 -7.23 1.68 12.44
C THR A 378 -7.36 0.45 11.57
N ASP A 379 -8.49 0.25 10.89
CA ASP A 379 -8.73 -0.99 10.18
C ASP A 379 -7.62 -1.21 9.16
N GLU A 380 -6.65 -1.99 9.61
CA GLU A 380 -5.56 -2.51 8.81
C GLU A 380 -6.21 -3.39 7.74
N GLY A 381 -6.15 -2.97 6.49
CA GLY A 381 -6.74 -3.68 5.38
C GLY A 381 -7.98 -3.03 4.76
N ASP A 382 -8.60 -2.04 5.38
CA ASP A 382 -9.63 -1.25 4.71
C ASP A 382 -8.98 -0.01 4.06
N GLU A 383 -8.74 -0.07 2.77
CA GLU A 383 -8.21 1.07 1.99
C GLU A 383 -9.20 2.24 1.94
N THR A 384 -10.43 2.01 2.37
CA THR A 384 -11.51 2.99 2.44
C THR A 384 -11.93 3.25 3.88
N THR A 385 -11.10 3.96 4.65
CA THR A 385 -11.61 4.53 5.90
C THR A 385 -12.59 5.65 5.59
N THR A 386 -13.86 5.31 5.57
CA THR A 386 -14.92 6.29 5.43
C THR A 386 -15.09 7.06 6.73
N PHE A 387 -14.98 8.39 6.66
CA PHE A 387 -15.36 9.27 7.76
C PHE A 387 -16.88 9.22 7.95
N ASN A 388 -17.35 8.56 8.96
CA ASN A 388 -18.78 8.45 9.26
C ASN A 388 -19.28 9.53 10.21
N GLY A 389 -18.48 10.55 10.50
CA GLY A 389 -18.87 11.65 11.40
C GLY A 389 -19.13 11.17 12.83
N THR A 390 -18.37 10.20 13.31
CA THR A 390 -18.55 9.66 14.66
C THR A 390 -18.29 10.71 15.73
N ILE A 391 -18.95 10.56 16.90
CA ILE A 391 -18.79 11.47 18.03
C ILE A 391 -17.32 11.63 18.44
N PRO A 392 -16.48 10.58 18.53
CA PRO A 392 -15.05 10.74 18.81
C PRO A 392 -14.32 11.60 17.79
N GLN A 393 -14.60 11.44 16.50
CA GLN A 393 -14.01 12.26 15.44
C GLN A 393 -14.37 13.72 15.56
N ILE A 394 -15.65 14.00 15.84
CA ILE A 394 -16.16 15.37 16.05
C ILE A 394 -15.52 16.01 17.29
N LEU A 395 -15.48 15.28 18.41
CA LEU A 395 -14.88 15.76 19.66
C LEU A 395 -13.39 16.06 19.48
N MET A 396 -12.68 15.26 18.72
CA MET A 396 -11.28 15.46 18.43
C MET A 396 -11.03 16.68 17.55
N MET A 397 -11.89 16.92 16.55
CA MET A 397 -11.84 18.14 15.72
C MET A 397 -12.07 19.40 16.55
N PHE A 398 -12.94 19.36 17.57
CA PHE A 398 -13.22 20.55 18.40
C PHE A 398 -12.27 20.71 19.58
N ASN A 399 -11.74 19.64 20.13
CA ASN A 399 -10.98 19.66 21.38
C ASN A 399 -9.53 19.17 21.26
N GLY A 400 -9.13 18.61 20.11
CA GLY A 400 -7.79 18.08 19.90
C GLY A 400 -6.71 19.18 20.01
N ASP A 401 -5.55 18.81 20.55
CA ASP A 401 -4.42 19.74 20.71
C ASP A 401 -3.94 20.34 19.39
N LEU A 402 -4.03 19.58 18.29
CA LEU A 402 -3.72 20.11 16.95
C LEU A 402 -4.59 21.31 16.62
N ILE A 403 -5.91 21.15 16.72
CA ILE A 403 -6.87 22.20 16.40
C ILE A 403 -6.71 23.40 17.34
N LYS A 404 -6.54 23.15 18.63
CA LYS A 404 -6.27 24.24 19.61
C LYS A 404 -5.00 25.00 19.26
N ARG A 405 -3.91 24.33 18.92
CA ARG A 405 -2.66 24.99 18.51
C ARG A 405 -2.81 25.73 17.18
N CYS A 406 -3.52 25.16 16.22
CA CYS A 406 -3.82 25.82 14.96
C CYS A 406 -4.65 27.09 15.18
N LEU A 407 -5.71 27.03 15.99
CA LEU A 407 -6.57 28.17 16.31
C LEU A 407 -5.83 29.25 17.14
N LEU A 408 -4.98 28.85 18.09
CA LEU A 408 -4.18 29.78 18.88
C LEU A 408 -3.14 30.53 18.04
N TYR A 409 -2.62 29.89 16.98
CA TYR A 409 -1.63 30.51 16.09
C TYR A 409 -2.27 31.46 15.07
N THR A 410 -3.50 31.22 14.67
CA THR A 410 -4.23 32.02 13.67
C THR A 410 -5.13 33.07 14.30
N SER A 411 -5.45 32.95 15.58
CA SER A 411 -6.25 33.94 16.31
C SER A 411 -5.35 35.10 16.72
N PRO A 412 -5.68 36.35 16.35
CA PRO A 412 -4.95 37.52 16.89
C PRO A 412 -4.99 37.46 18.41
N SER A 413 -3.81 37.56 19.01
CA SER A 413 -3.70 37.65 20.46
C SER A 413 -4.61 38.81 20.95
N PRO A 414 -5.32 38.68 22.08
CA PRO A 414 -6.01 39.82 22.66
C PRO A 414 -5.14 41.08 22.84
N ARG A 415 -3.79 40.88 22.89
CA ARG A 415 -2.82 41.98 22.92
C ARG A 415 -2.63 42.68 21.57
N ASP A 416 -2.90 41.98 20.45
CA ASP A 416 -2.75 42.56 19.11
C ASP A 416 -4.00 43.38 18.69
N LEU A 417 -5.09 43.20 19.39
CA LEU A 417 -6.32 44.02 19.22
C LEU A 417 -6.24 45.42 19.86
N TYR A 418 -5.19 45.67 20.65
CA TYR A 418 -4.98 46.94 21.34
C TYR A 418 -3.69 47.69 20.87
N ARG A 419 -3.12 47.26 19.78
CA ARG A 419 -2.12 47.99 19.00
C ARG A 419 -2.72 48.45 17.68
#